data_736149ce5020f3933b9ba635b5895599
#
_entry.id   736149ce5020f3933b9ba635b5895599
#
_cell.length_a   1.000
_cell.length_b   1.000
_cell.length_c   1.000
_cell.angle_alpha   90.00
_cell.angle_beta   90.00
_cell.angle_gamma   90.00
#
_symmetry.space_group_name_H-M   'P 1'
#
loop_
_entity.id
_entity.type
_entity.pdbx_description
1 polymer ?
#
loop_
_entity_poly.entity_id
_entity_poly.type
_entity_poly.pdbx_seq_one_letter_code
_entity_poly.pdbx_strand_id
1 'polypeptide(L)'
;MRECISIHAGQAGVQIGNACWELYCLEHGIQPDGQMPSDKTVGGGDDSFNTFFSETGAGKHVPRAVFIDLEPTVVDEVRTGTYRQLFHPEQLITGKEDAANNYARGHYTIGKEIVDLVLDRVRKLADQCTGLQGFLIFHSFGGGTGSGFTSLLMERLSVDYGKKSKLEFAIYPAPQISTAVVEPYNSILTTHTTLEHSDAAFMVDNEAIYDICRRNLDIERPTYTNLNRLIGQIVSSITASLRFDGALNVDLTEFQTNLVPYPRIHFPLVTYAPVISAEKAYHEQLSVAEITNACFEPANQMVKCDPRHGKYMACCMLYRGDVVPKDVNAAIGTIKTKRTIQFVDWCPTGFKVGINYQPPTVVPGGDLAKVQRAVCMLSNTTAIAEAWSRLNHKFDLMYAKRAFVHWYVGEGMEEGEFSEAREDLLRASGGRVRIPSNGLPPLTFINGGQWLPHTLLIRANCSFYCEFFRRYLRCEFFLCGSKGQDTKTRYDVVSYHDAAIILSTLTRRSFSTTRRRAVYRGTLRCHVVVFYDARRRFPRHDVAS
;
A
#
# COMPACT_ATOMS: atom_id res chain seq x y z
N MET A 1 3.10 3.57 -24.50
CA MET A 1 3.66 4.45 -23.44
C MET A 1 3.17 3.99 -22.09
N ARG A 2 3.91 4.26 -21.00
CA ARG A 2 3.60 3.82 -19.63
C ARG A 2 3.57 5.03 -18.70
N GLU A 3 2.62 5.95 -18.97
CA GLU A 3 2.56 7.22 -18.24
C GLU A 3 2.05 7.03 -16.82
N CYS A 4 2.62 7.79 -15.88
CA CYS A 4 2.22 7.85 -14.49
C CYS A 4 1.95 9.30 -14.09
N ILE A 5 0.90 9.52 -13.31
CA ILE A 5 0.55 10.82 -12.75
C ILE A 5 0.91 10.82 -11.27
N SER A 6 1.71 11.80 -10.85
CA SER A 6 2.11 11.99 -9.45
C SER A 6 1.22 13.01 -8.76
N ILE A 7 0.72 12.69 -7.58
CA ILE A 7 -0.12 13.56 -6.76
C ILE A 7 0.59 13.79 -5.42
N HIS A 8 0.93 15.04 -5.14
CA HIS A 8 1.64 15.45 -3.94
C HIS A 8 0.69 16.24 -3.03
N ALA A 9 0.24 15.63 -1.93
CA ALA A 9 -0.77 16.20 -1.06
C ALA A 9 -0.24 16.55 0.33
N GLY A 10 -0.50 17.77 0.78
CA GLY A 10 -0.05 18.33 2.05
C GLY A 10 1.43 18.65 2.08
N GLN A 11 1.89 19.21 3.19
CA GLN A 11 3.26 19.69 3.35
C GLN A 11 4.31 18.60 3.04
N ALA A 12 4.19 17.43 3.64
CA ALA A 12 5.15 16.35 3.43
C ALA A 12 5.14 15.86 1.97
N GLY A 13 3.96 15.71 1.35
CA GLY A 13 3.83 15.30 -0.04
C GLY A 13 4.47 16.30 -1.00
N VAL A 14 4.26 17.59 -0.79
CA VAL A 14 4.83 18.66 -1.62
C VAL A 14 6.35 18.74 -1.48
N GLN A 15 6.87 18.67 -0.26
CA GLN A 15 8.33 18.72 -0.01
C GLN A 15 9.06 17.50 -0.57
N ILE A 16 8.47 16.30 -0.46
CA ILE A 16 9.00 15.10 -1.12
C ILE A 16 8.94 15.27 -2.64
N GLY A 17 7.86 15.84 -3.15
CA GLY A 17 7.71 16.16 -4.57
C GLY A 17 8.84 17.04 -5.09
N ASN A 18 9.23 18.07 -4.36
CA ASN A 18 10.36 18.93 -4.73
C ASN A 18 11.65 18.11 -4.90
N ALA A 19 11.96 17.24 -3.94
CA ALA A 19 13.15 16.38 -4.01
C ALA A 19 13.08 15.35 -5.14
N CYS A 20 11.92 14.73 -5.36
CA CYS A 20 11.73 13.76 -6.43
C CYS A 20 11.88 14.38 -7.82
N TRP A 21 11.24 15.53 -8.07
CA TRP A 21 11.29 16.18 -9.38
C TRP A 21 12.65 16.81 -9.66
N GLU A 22 13.38 17.29 -8.65
CA GLU A 22 14.80 17.67 -8.77
C GLU A 22 15.63 16.48 -9.27
N LEU A 23 15.46 15.31 -8.66
CA LEU A 23 16.18 14.10 -9.05
C LEU A 23 15.79 13.63 -10.46
N TYR A 24 14.51 13.61 -10.80
CA TYR A 24 14.04 13.20 -12.12
C TYR A 24 14.55 14.11 -13.24
N CYS A 25 14.58 15.42 -13.02
CA CYS A 25 15.16 16.36 -13.97
C CYS A 25 16.65 16.07 -14.20
N LEU A 26 17.41 15.75 -13.14
CA LEU A 26 18.83 15.38 -13.27
C LEU A 26 19.02 14.04 -13.97
N GLU A 27 18.17 13.04 -13.71
CA GLU A 27 18.25 11.73 -14.34
C GLU A 27 17.95 11.77 -15.84
N HIS A 28 17.02 12.62 -16.27
CA HIS A 28 16.63 12.77 -17.68
C HIS A 28 17.36 13.90 -18.41
N GLY A 29 18.18 14.69 -17.73
CA GLY A 29 18.91 15.80 -18.33
C GLY A 29 18.03 16.99 -18.66
N ILE A 30 16.93 17.20 -17.90
CA ILE A 30 16.02 18.33 -18.05
C ILE A 30 16.50 19.47 -17.16
N GLN A 31 16.60 20.67 -17.74
CA GLN A 31 16.99 21.87 -17.01
C GLN A 31 15.82 22.42 -16.15
N PRO A 32 16.08 23.28 -15.15
CA PRO A 32 15.03 23.87 -14.32
C PRO A 32 13.98 24.70 -15.09
N ASP A 33 14.30 25.15 -16.32
CA ASP A 33 13.36 25.84 -17.22
C ASP A 33 12.47 24.88 -18.03
N GLY A 34 12.71 23.56 -17.94
CA GLY A 34 12.00 22.52 -18.66
C GLY A 34 12.58 22.19 -20.04
N GLN A 35 13.68 22.81 -20.45
CA GLN A 35 14.36 22.48 -21.70
C GLN A 35 15.24 21.25 -21.53
N MET A 36 15.31 20.42 -22.59
CA MET A 36 16.17 19.25 -22.66
C MET A 36 17.17 19.42 -23.83
N PRO A 37 18.40 19.87 -23.58
CA PRO A 37 19.36 20.18 -24.65
C PRO A 37 19.76 18.98 -25.50
N SER A 38 19.62 17.77 -24.99
CA SER A 38 19.92 16.52 -25.70
C SER A 38 18.80 16.09 -26.64
N ASP A 39 17.57 16.57 -26.44
CA ASP A 39 16.43 16.27 -27.31
C ASP A 39 16.40 17.24 -28.49
N LYS A 40 16.61 16.70 -29.70
CA LYS A 40 16.57 17.45 -30.96
C LYS A 40 15.27 17.23 -31.75
N THR A 41 14.42 16.30 -31.31
CA THR A 41 13.17 15.92 -31.99
C THR A 41 11.97 16.40 -31.19
N VAL A 42 11.37 17.51 -31.60
CA VAL A 42 10.15 18.00 -30.99
C VAL A 42 8.98 17.10 -31.42
N GLY A 43 8.30 16.49 -30.44
CA GLY A 43 7.02 15.80 -30.65
C GLY A 43 7.12 14.40 -31.27
N GLY A 44 8.28 13.75 -31.23
CA GLY A 44 8.47 12.46 -31.88
C GLY A 44 8.98 11.37 -30.95
N GLY A 45 8.16 10.41 -30.61
CA GLY A 45 8.62 9.12 -30.13
C GLY A 45 8.15 8.68 -28.75
N ASP A 46 8.32 7.40 -28.52
CA ASP A 46 8.03 6.71 -27.26
C ASP A 46 9.29 6.74 -26.37
N ASP A 47 9.73 7.95 -25.98
CA ASP A 47 10.95 8.14 -25.22
C ASP A 47 10.73 7.91 -23.71
N SER A 48 11.80 7.52 -23.01
CA SER A 48 11.78 7.15 -21.58
C SER A 48 11.28 8.25 -20.66
N PHE A 49 11.49 9.53 -21.00
CA PHE A 49 11.01 10.67 -20.20
C PHE A 49 9.49 10.88 -20.28
N ASN A 50 8.80 10.38 -21.33
CA ASN A 50 7.36 10.52 -21.51
C ASN A 50 6.53 9.86 -20.39
N THR A 51 7.12 8.96 -19.63
CA THR A 51 6.50 8.35 -18.44
C THR A 51 6.11 9.39 -17.41
N PHE A 52 6.97 10.39 -17.15
CA PHE A 52 6.78 11.41 -16.12
C PHE A 52 6.62 12.83 -16.65
N PHE A 53 7.07 13.10 -17.87
CA PHE A 53 7.00 14.44 -18.46
C PHE A 53 6.14 14.43 -19.72
N SER A 54 5.39 15.49 -19.90
CA SER A 54 4.70 15.79 -21.15
C SER A 54 5.48 16.86 -21.91
N GLU A 55 5.62 16.72 -23.22
CA GLU A 55 6.27 17.71 -24.06
C GLU A 55 5.24 18.70 -24.57
N THR A 56 5.54 19.99 -24.47
CA THR A 56 4.74 21.05 -25.09
C THR A 56 5.21 21.31 -26.52
N GLY A 57 4.35 21.88 -27.38
CA GLY A 57 4.72 22.25 -28.75
C GLY A 57 5.94 23.19 -28.89
N ALA A 58 6.40 23.78 -27.78
CA ALA A 58 7.61 24.61 -27.72
C ALA A 58 8.87 23.82 -27.27
N GLY A 59 8.79 22.50 -27.12
CA GLY A 59 9.90 21.64 -26.66
C GLY A 59 10.17 21.72 -25.16
N LYS A 60 9.23 22.27 -24.38
CA LYS A 60 9.34 22.32 -22.93
C LYS A 60 8.74 21.05 -22.32
N HIS A 61 9.48 20.42 -21.41
CA HIS A 61 9.06 19.24 -20.66
C HIS A 61 8.38 19.63 -19.35
N VAL A 62 7.12 19.25 -19.18
CA VAL A 62 6.31 19.59 -18.00
C VAL A 62 6.00 18.32 -17.22
N PRO A 63 6.24 18.26 -15.92
CA PRO A 63 5.92 17.11 -15.09
C PRO A 63 4.44 16.71 -15.14
N ARG A 64 4.15 15.41 -15.20
CA ARG A 64 2.80 14.89 -15.01
C ARG A 64 2.51 14.81 -13.52
N ALA A 65 2.36 15.97 -12.87
CA ALA A 65 2.21 16.07 -11.43
C ALA A 65 1.19 17.12 -11.04
N VAL A 66 0.56 16.93 -9.88
CA VAL A 66 -0.29 17.93 -9.22
C VAL A 66 0.20 18.09 -7.77
N PHE A 67 0.40 19.33 -7.36
CA PHE A 67 0.76 19.69 -6.00
C PHE A 67 -0.45 20.35 -5.34
N ILE A 68 -0.82 19.84 -4.18
CA ILE A 68 -2.05 20.21 -3.49
C ILE A 68 -1.76 20.45 -2.03
N ASP A 69 -2.10 21.63 -1.54
CA ASP A 69 -2.16 21.87 -0.10
C ASP A 69 -3.31 22.82 0.21
N LEU A 70 -3.92 22.64 1.36
CA LEU A 70 -4.97 23.53 1.86
C LEU A 70 -4.39 24.85 2.38
N GLU A 71 -3.10 24.85 2.71
CA GLU A 71 -2.31 26.02 3.07
C GLU A 71 -1.45 26.50 1.87
N PRO A 72 -1.37 27.81 1.59
CA PRO A 72 -0.61 28.30 0.44
C PRO A 72 0.91 28.27 0.62
N THR A 73 1.44 28.33 1.85
CA THR A 73 2.87 28.60 2.12
C THR A 73 3.81 27.57 1.49
N VAL A 74 3.50 26.29 1.56
CA VAL A 74 4.37 25.22 1.06
C VAL A 74 4.40 25.15 -0.46
N VAL A 75 3.25 25.33 -1.10
CA VAL A 75 3.17 25.37 -2.58
C VAL A 75 3.76 26.68 -3.14
N ASP A 76 3.69 27.77 -2.40
CA ASP A 76 4.32 29.03 -2.79
C ASP A 76 5.85 28.93 -2.82
N GLU A 77 6.47 28.09 -2.00
CA GLU A 77 7.90 27.75 -2.13
C GLU A 77 8.21 27.11 -3.49
N VAL A 78 7.32 26.28 -4.02
CA VAL A 78 7.46 25.70 -5.37
C VAL A 78 7.33 26.78 -6.44
N ARG A 79 6.38 27.71 -6.28
CA ARG A 79 6.13 28.82 -7.22
C ARG A 79 7.29 29.82 -7.30
N THR A 80 8.05 29.96 -6.23
CA THR A 80 9.18 30.89 -6.13
C THR A 80 10.55 30.23 -6.22
N GLY A 81 10.61 28.90 -6.12
CA GLY A 81 11.84 28.12 -6.07
C GLY A 81 12.59 28.03 -7.40
N THR A 82 13.68 27.25 -7.40
CA THR A 82 14.55 27.05 -8.57
C THR A 82 13.80 26.46 -9.76
N TYR A 83 12.87 25.55 -9.50
CA TYR A 83 12.06 24.85 -10.52
C TYR A 83 10.71 25.52 -10.81
N ARG A 84 10.54 26.80 -10.47
CA ARG A 84 9.28 27.54 -10.68
C ARG A 84 8.78 27.53 -12.12
N GLN A 85 9.70 27.48 -13.08
CA GLN A 85 9.35 27.48 -14.51
C GLN A 85 9.02 26.07 -15.03
N LEU A 86 9.33 25.03 -14.29
CA LEU A 86 9.10 23.64 -14.71
C LEU A 86 7.62 23.28 -14.73
N PHE A 87 6.88 23.72 -13.70
CA PHE A 87 5.49 23.38 -13.50
C PHE A 87 4.55 24.39 -14.18
N HIS A 88 3.44 23.87 -14.69
CA HIS A 88 2.34 24.73 -15.12
C HIS A 88 1.63 25.32 -13.89
N PRO A 89 1.25 26.62 -13.88
CA PRO A 89 0.57 27.22 -12.72
C PRO A 89 -0.70 26.49 -12.27
N GLU A 90 -1.41 25.88 -13.20
CA GLU A 90 -2.62 25.09 -12.90
C GLU A 90 -2.35 23.78 -12.15
N GLN A 91 -1.12 23.29 -12.14
CA GLN A 91 -0.72 22.09 -11.39
C GLN A 91 -0.47 22.37 -9.90
N LEU A 92 -0.33 23.64 -9.52
CA LEU A 92 -0.03 24.11 -8.18
C LEU A 92 -1.31 24.64 -7.53
N ILE A 93 -2.00 23.77 -6.78
CA ILE A 93 -3.32 24.05 -6.21
C ILE A 93 -3.19 24.34 -4.72
N THR A 94 -3.70 25.49 -4.30
CA THR A 94 -3.68 25.91 -2.89
C THR A 94 -5.07 26.28 -2.41
N GLY A 95 -5.37 25.89 -1.15
CA GLY A 95 -6.54 26.39 -0.43
C GLY A 95 -6.28 27.76 0.21
N LYS A 96 -7.29 28.26 0.91
CA LYS A 96 -7.22 29.51 1.69
C LYS A 96 -7.14 29.25 3.18
N GLU A 97 -7.64 28.10 3.64
CA GLU A 97 -7.71 27.71 5.04
C GLU A 97 -7.07 26.33 5.22
N ASP A 98 -6.20 26.22 6.22
CA ASP A 98 -5.55 24.97 6.60
C ASP A 98 -6.50 23.97 7.27
N ALA A 99 -6.18 22.69 7.16
CA ALA A 99 -6.88 21.62 7.86
C ALA A 99 -6.52 21.51 9.36
N ALA A 100 -5.62 22.35 9.87
CA ALA A 100 -5.22 22.41 11.28
C ALA A 100 -4.90 21.05 11.93
N ASN A 101 -4.21 20.18 11.22
CA ASN A 101 -3.92 18.80 11.62
C ASN A 101 -5.15 17.96 11.99
N ASN A 102 -6.33 18.32 11.47
CA ASN A 102 -7.58 17.61 11.72
C ASN A 102 -8.02 16.85 10.46
N TYR A 103 -8.06 15.52 10.55
CA TYR A 103 -8.54 14.65 9.47
C TYR A 103 -9.94 15.04 9.00
N ALA A 104 -10.87 15.27 9.94
CA ALA A 104 -12.25 15.59 9.59
C ALA A 104 -12.36 16.93 8.83
N ARG A 105 -11.56 17.93 9.19
CA ARG A 105 -11.51 19.20 8.49
C ARG A 105 -10.97 19.03 7.06
N GLY A 106 -9.91 18.22 6.89
CA GLY A 106 -9.35 17.91 5.58
C GLY A 106 -10.26 17.06 4.70
N HIS A 107 -11.08 16.20 5.27
CA HIS A 107 -11.94 15.27 4.54
C HIS A 107 -13.34 15.82 4.27
N TYR A 108 -14.02 16.37 5.29
CA TYR A 108 -15.43 16.75 5.23
C TYR A 108 -15.64 18.23 4.94
N THR A 109 -14.92 19.13 5.58
CA THR A 109 -15.18 20.56 5.52
C THR A 109 -14.41 21.21 4.38
N ILE A 110 -13.12 21.46 4.57
CA ILE A 110 -12.31 22.21 3.59
C ILE A 110 -11.98 21.38 2.35
N GLY A 111 -11.75 20.06 2.51
CA GLY A 111 -11.39 19.20 1.38
C GLY A 111 -12.47 19.13 0.31
N LYS A 112 -13.74 19.11 0.71
CA LYS A 112 -14.87 19.08 -0.25
C LYS A 112 -14.93 20.28 -1.18
N GLU A 113 -14.45 21.43 -0.75
CA GLU A 113 -14.44 22.66 -1.56
C GLU A 113 -13.43 22.61 -2.71
N ILE A 114 -12.33 21.85 -2.53
CA ILE A 114 -11.21 21.84 -3.48
C ILE A 114 -11.17 20.55 -4.31
N VAL A 115 -11.74 19.46 -3.84
CA VAL A 115 -11.59 18.13 -4.47
C VAL A 115 -12.02 18.11 -5.94
N ASP A 116 -13.09 18.79 -6.31
CA ASP A 116 -13.58 18.80 -7.69
C ASP A 116 -12.63 19.56 -8.62
N LEU A 117 -12.01 20.66 -8.14
CA LEU A 117 -10.97 21.37 -8.87
C LEU A 117 -9.74 20.47 -9.10
N VAL A 118 -9.32 19.74 -8.08
CA VAL A 118 -8.19 18.82 -8.17
C VAL A 118 -8.48 17.69 -9.16
N LEU A 119 -9.66 17.10 -9.10
CA LEU A 119 -10.07 16.04 -10.04
C LEU A 119 -10.13 16.54 -11.49
N ASP A 120 -10.57 17.78 -11.71
CA ASP A 120 -10.55 18.39 -13.06
C ASP A 120 -9.11 18.51 -13.58
N ARG A 121 -8.15 18.93 -12.73
CA ARG A 121 -6.73 19.01 -13.11
C ARG A 121 -6.12 17.64 -13.39
N VAL A 122 -6.43 16.64 -12.56
CA VAL A 122 -6.01 15.26 -12.80
C VAL A 122 -6.58 14.71 -14.09
N ARG A 123 -7.84 15.00 -14.40
CA ARG A 123 -8.49 14.61 -15.66
C ARG A 123 -7.79 15.24 -16.87
N LYS A 124 -7.43 16.51 -16.82
CA LYS A 124 -6.67 17.18 -17.90
C LYS A 124 -5.30 16.53 -18.13
N LEU A 125 -4.61 16.11 -17.06
CA LEU A 125 -3.37 15.36 -17.19
C LEU A 125 -3.60 13.96 -17.77
N ALA A 126 -4.66 13.28 -17.36
CA ALA A 126 -5.00 11.94 -17.86
C ALA A 126 -5.38 11.98 -19.35
N ASP A 127 -6.07 13.01 -19.81
CA ASP A 127 -6.44 13.21 -21.21
C ASP A 127 -5.21 13.42 -22.13
N GLN A 128 -4.10 13.90 -21.58
CA GLN A 128 -2.82 14.03 -22.29
C GLN A 128 -2.02 12.72 -22.33
N CYS A 129 -2.44 11.68 -21.61
CA CYS A 129 -1.79 10.39 -21.59
C CYS A 129 -2.36 9.49 -22.69
N THR A 130 -1.48 8.78 -23.39
CA THR A 130 -1.89 7.76 -24.39
C THR A 130 -2.15 6.39 -23.75
N GLY A 131 -1.45 6.08 -22.65
CA GLY A 131 -1.54 4.82 -21.93
C GLY A 131 -1.25 4.99 -20.44
N LEU A 132 -2.13 5.71 -19.70
CA LEU A 132 -1.98 5.90 -18.26
C LEU A 132 -1.94 4.56 -17.54
N GLN A 133 -0.85 4.28 -16.82
CA GLN A 133 -0.70 3.10 -15.97
C GLN A 133 -1.35 3.27 -14.61
N GLY A 134 -1.15 4.40 -13.96
CA GLY A 134 -1.65 4.63 -12.62
C GLY A 134 -1.19 5.93 -11.99
N PHE A 135 -1.43 6.02 -10.70
CA PHE A 135 -1.17 7.19 -9.87
C PHE A 135 -0.12 6.87 -8.81
N LEU A 136 0.77 7.83 -8.55
CA LEU A 136 1.71 7.82 -7.42
C LEU A 136 1.27 8.91 -6.45
N ILE A 137 0.88 8.56 -5.23
CA ILE A 137 0.25 9.48 -4.29
C ILE A 137 1.17 9.65 -3.08
N PHE A 138 1.63 10.88 -2.86
CA PHE A 138 2.58 11.22 -1.80
C PHE A 138 1.87 12.04 -0.73
N HIS A 139 1.85 11.55 0.51
CA HIS A 139 1.19 12.21 1.62
C HIS A 139 1.74 11.78 2.97
N SER A 140 1.36 12.48 4.04
CA SER A 140 1.62 12.06 5.42
C SER A 140 0.36 11.48 6.06
N PHE A 141 0.54 10.57 7.01
CA PHE A 141 -0.56 10.06 7.84
C PHE A 141 -1.00 11.02 8.93
N GLY A 142 -0.07 11.83 9.45
CA GLY A 142 -0.31 12.63 10.66
C GLY A 142 -0.94 14.00 10.41
N GLY A 143 -0.73 14.61 9.24
CA GLY A 143 -1.27 15.93 8.90
C GLY A 143 -2.74 15.89 8.54
N GLY A 144 -3.45 17.02 8.64
CA GLY A 144 -4.87 17.12 8.29
C GLY A 144 -5.13 17.01 6.79
N THR A 145 -4.37 17.72 5.96
CA THR A 145 -4.45 17.66 4.49
C THR A 145 -3.95 16.30 3.97
N GLY A 146 -2.77 15.87 4.40
CA GLY A 146 -2.18 14.61 3.96
C GLY A 146 -2.99 13.37 4.33
N SER A 147 -3.73 13.39 5.43
CA SER A 147 -4.63 12.31 5.84
C SER A 147 -6.05 12.49 5.29
N GLY A 148 -6.71 13.59 5.65
CA GLY A 148 -8.12 13.80 5.38
C GLY A 148 -8.41 14.08 3.91
N PHE A 149 -7.72 15.03 3.30
CA PHE A 149 -7.93 15.36 1.88
C PHE A 149 -7.49 14.22 0.96
N THR A 150 -6.36 13.56 1.26
CA THR A 150 -5.87 12.45 0.42
C THR A 150 -6.84 11.27 0.42
N SER A 151 -7.43 10.93 1.58
CA SER A 151 -8.43 9.85 1.66
C SER A 151 -9.66 10.16 0.81
N LEU A 152 -10.18 11.39 0.87
CA LEU A 152 -11.29 11.85 0.02
C LEU A 152 -10.93 11.79 -1.47
N LEU A 153 -9.73 12.25 -1.83
CA LEU A 153 -9.26 12.23 -3.22
C LEU A 153 -9.14 10.80 -3.75
N MET A 154 -8.58 9.88 -2.96
CA MET A 154 -8.41 8.48 -3.37
C MET A 154 -9.74 7.76 -3.54
N GLU A 155 -10.72 8.03 -2.70
CA GLU A 155 -12.08 7.52 -2.86
C GLU A 155 -12.68 7.97 -4.20
N ARG A 156 -12.58 9.26 -4.52
CA ARG A 156 -13.08 9.84 -5.78
C ARG A 156 -12.30 9.30 -7.00
N LEU A 157 -10.97 9.18 -6.90
CA LEU A 157 -10.13 8.59 -7.95
C LEU A 157 -10.49 7.11 -8.22
N SER A 158 -10.89 6.36 -7.20
CA SER A 158 -11.32 4.97 -7.36
C SER A 158 -12.65 4.85 -8.11
N VAL A 159 -13.51 5.84 -8.02
CA VAL A 159 -14.74 5.91 -8.82
C VAL A 159 -14.41 6.20 -10.29
N ASP A 160 -13.58 7.21 -10.55
CA ASP A 160 -13.28 7.67 -11.92
C ASP A 160 -12.27 6.75 -12.63
N TYR A 161 -11.29 6.18 -11.91
CA TYR A 161 -10.15 5.42 -12.41
C TYR A 161 -9.98 4.05 -11.72
N GLY A 162 -11.05 3.34 -11.42
CA GLY A 162 -11.05 2.12 -10.62
C GLY A 162 -10.13 0.98 -11.10
N LYS A 163 -9.78 0.95 -12.40
CA LYS A 163 -8.88 -0.06 -12.99
C LYS A 163 -7.42 0.37 -13.03
N LYS A 164 -7.10 1.60 -12.65
CA LYS A 164 -5.75 2.12 -12.67
C LYS A 164 -5.07 1.88 -11.32
N SER A 165 -3.81 1.47 -11.36
CA SER A 165 -3.03 1.24 -10.15
C SER A 165 -2.82 2.53 -9.35
N LYS A 166 -2.99 2.46 -8.05
CA LYS A 166 -2.75 3.55 -7.10
C LYS A 166 -1.70 3.10 -6.09
N LEU A 167 -0.51 3.69 -6.17
CA LEU A 167 0.58 3.45 -5.24
C LEU A 167 0.71 4.64 -4.30
N GLU A 168 0.67 4.38 -3.00
CA GLU A 168 0.89 5.38 -1.97
C GLU A 168 2.34 5.40 -1.49
N PHE A 169 2.86 6.59 -1.26
CA PHE A 169 4.09 6.84 -0.53
C PHE A 169 3.74 7.67 0.70
N ALA A 170 3.59 6.99 1.83
CA ALA A 170 3.03 7.56 3.03
C ALA A 170 4.12 7.78 4.10
N ILE A 171 4.17 8.99 4.66
CA ILE A 171 5.03 9.28 5.79
C ILE A 171 4.31 8.88 7.08
N TYR A 172 4.81 7.81 7.69
CA TYR A 172 4.34 7.27 8.95
C TYR A 172 4.78 8.17 10.11
N PRO A 173 3.93 8.45 11.10
CA PRO A 173 4.29 9.29 12.25
C PRO A 173 5.42 8.66 13.07
N ALA A 174 6.43 9.44 13.39
CA ALA A 174 7.59 8.95 14.14
C ALA A 174 7.19 8.40 15.52
N PRO A 175 7.74 7.24 15.95
CA PRO A 175 7.34 6.59 17.20
C PRO A 175 7.56 7.44 18.45
N GLN A 176 8.63 8.22 18.50
CA GLN A 176 9.03 8.98 19.69
C GLN A 176 8.76 10.48 19.55
N ILE A 177 8.90 11.05 18.36
CA ILE A 177 8.78 12.49 18.10
C ILE A 177 7.58 12.72 17.20
N SER A 178 6.52 13.31 17.76
CA SER A 178 5.30 13.66 17.04
C SER A 178 5.28 15.17 16.79
N THR A 179 4.88 15.58 15.59
CA THR A 179 4.68 17.00 15.25
C THR A 179 3.30 17.49 15.68
N ALA A 180 2.30 16.60 15.73
CA ALA A 180 0.96 16.88 16.22
C ALA A 180 0.49 15.81 17.20
N VAL A 181 -0.17 16.23 18.27
CA VAL A 181 -0.67 15.32 19.30
C VAL A 181 -1.70 14.32 18.75
N VAL A 182 -2.45 14.73 17.74
CA VAL A 182 -3.57 13.95 17.14
C VAL A 182 -3.14 13.05 15.98
N GLU A 183 -1.85 12.93 15.69
CA GLU A 183 -1.33 12.05 14.63
C GLU A 183 -1.87 10.61 14.70
N PRO A 184 -2.01 9.96 15.88
CA PRO A 184 -2.58 8.62 15.96
C PRO A 184 -4.01 8.53 15.41
N TYR A 185 -4.84 9.54 15.66
CA TYR A 185 -6.19 9.60 15.13
C TYR A 185 -6.19 9.73 13.62
N ASN A 186 -5.49 10.74 13.10
CA ASN A 186 -5.41 11.00 11.67
C ASN A 186 -4.88 9.77 10.91
N SER A 187 -3.85 9.11 11.45
CA SER A 187 -3.23 7.95 10.82
C SER A 187 -4.17 6.76 10.73
N ILE A 188 -4.94 6.46 11.77
CA ILE A 188 -5.87 5.33 11.78
C ILE A 188 -7.07 5.63 10.87
N LEU A 189 -7.59 6.84 10.88
CA LEU A 189 -8.71 7.26 10.04
C LEU A 189 -8.34 7.23 8.55
N THR A 190 -7.17 7.78 8.19
CA THR A 190 -6.74 7.75 6.79
C THR A 190 -6.47 6.34 6.31
N THR A 191 -5.81 5.50 7.10
CA THR A 191 -5.53 4.12 6.72
C THR A 191 -6.81 3.31 6.53
N HIS A 192 -7.81 3.49 7.39
CA HIS A 192 -9.12 2.83 7.24
C HIS A 192 -9.77 3.20 5.90
N THR A 193 -9.83 4.49 5.58
CA THR A 193 -10.49 4.98 4.37
C THR A 193 -9.71 4.60 3.10
N THR A 194 -8.37 4.65 3.12
CA THR A 194 -7.55 4.35 1.94
C THR A 194 -7.32 2.87 1.70
N LEU A 195 -7.58 2.01 2.70
CA LEU A 195 -7.27 0.58 2.65
C LEU A 195 -7.88 -0.15 1.45
N GLU A 196 -9.07 0.24 1.03
CA GLU A 196 -9.78 -0.36 -0.12
C GLU A 196 -9.46 0.32 -1.45
N HIS A 197 -8.80 1.48 -1.42
CA HIS A 197 -8.54 2.31 -2.60
C HIS A 197 -7.09 2.28 -3.05
N SER A 198 -6.20 1.66 -2.30
CA SER A 198 -4.78 1.55 -2.59
C SER A 198 -4.39 0.13 -3.00
N ASP A 199 -3.56 0.01 -4.03
CA ASP A 199 -3.01 -1.27 -4.48
C ASP A 199 -1.75 -1.66 -3.73
N ALA A 200 -0.91 -0.68 -3.39
CA ALA A 200 0.24 -0.86 -2.51
C ALA A 200 0.58 0.48 -1.82
N ALA A 201 0.90 0.42 -0.53
CA ALA A 201 1.27 1.57 0.28
C ALA A 201 2.67 1.38 0.86
N PHE A 202 3.61 2.20 0.41
CA PHE A 202 4.99 2.21 0.89
C PHE A 202 5.10 3.21 2.04
N MET A 203 5.27 2.68 3.25
CA MET A 203 5.42 3.51 4.44
C MET A 203 6.88 3.87 4.69
N VAL A 204 7.10 5.09 5.11
CA VAL A 204 8.40 5.63 5.48
C VAL A 204 8.29 6.31 6.84
N ASP A 205 9.17 5.94 7.77
CA ASP A 205 9.25 6.52 9.10
C ASP A 205 10.41 7.52 9.16
N ASN A 206 10.12 8.78 9.43
CA ASN A 206 11.15 9.80 9.52
C ASN A 206 12.22 9.48 10.57
N GLU A 207 11.87 8.86 11.69
CA GLU A 207 12.81 8.49 12.74
C GLU A 207 13.81 7.41 12.26
N ALA A 208 13.32 6.43 11.48
CA ALA A 208 14.19 5.43 10.87
C ALA A 208 15.18 6.06 9.89
N ILE A 209 14.71 7.01 9.07
CA ILE A 209 15.59 7.71 8.13
C ILE A 209 16.58 8.62 8.85
N TYR A 210 16.19 9.29 9.93
CA TYR A 210 17.12 10.05 10.77
C TYR A 210 18.27 9.18 11.27
N ASP A 211 17.98 8.00 11.77
CA ASP A 211 18.99 7.07 12.26
C ASP A 211 19.92 6.57 11.15
N ILE A 212 19.36 6.32 9.95
CA ILE A 212 20.15 5.96 8.76
C ILE A 212 21.08 7.11 8.36
N CYS A 213 20.59 8.34 8.29
CA CYS A 213 21.41 9.52 7.96
C CYS A 213 22.52 9.74 8.97
N ARG A 214 22.26 9.60 10.26
CA ARG A 214 23.28 9.75 11.30
C ARG A 214 24.35 8.68 11.22
N ARG A 215 23.96 7.42 11.08
CA ARG A 215 24.88 6.28 11.12
C ARG A 215 25.67 6.11 9.83
N ASN A 216 25.01 6.25 8.68
CA ASN A 216 25.60 5.92 7.39
C ASN A 216 26.19 7.14 6.69
N LEU A 217 25.60 8.31 6.84
CA LEU A 217 26.03 9.56 6.21
C LEU A 217 26.81 10.49 7.16
N ASP A 218 26.92 10.12 8.44
CA ASP A 218 27.61 10.91 9.50
C ASP A 218 27.05 12.34 9.67
N ILE A 219 25.77 12.53 9.40
CA ILE A 219 25.10 13.82 9.56
C ILE A 219 24.57 13.91 11.00
N GLU A 220 25.15 14.78 11.82
CA GLU A 220 24.73 14.93 13.23
C GLU A 220 23.30 15.40 13.39
N ARG A 221 22.85 16.35 12.54
CA ARG A 221 21.52 16.95 12.56
C ARG A 221 20.88 16.91 11.17
N PRO A 222 20.33 15.77 10.76
CA PRO A 222 19.66 15.67 9.47
C PRO A 222 18.46 16.62 9.38
N THR A 223 18.32 17.29 8.24
CA THR A 223 17.19 18.15 7.92
C THR A 223 16.16 17.37 7.10
N TYR A 224 14.94 17.90 6.96
CA TYR A 224 13.93 17.31 6.08
C TYR A 224 14.41 17.20 4.63
N THR A 225 15.24 18.12 4.17
CA THR A 225 15.85 18.05 2.83
C THR A 225 16.70 16.80 2.66
N ASN A 226 17.53 16.44 3.66
CA ASN A 226 18.35 15.23 3.63
C ASN A 226 17.45 13.97 3.57
N LEU A 227 16.39 13.93 4.38
CA LEU A 227 15.44 12.82 4.40
C LEU A 227 14.72 12.67 3.05
N ASN A 228 14.21 13.78 2.52
CA ASN A 228 13.43 13.78 1.28
C ASN A 228 14.28 13.40 0.07
N ARG A 229 15.57 13.74 0.05
CA ARG A 229 16.52 13.28 -0.99
C ARG A 229 16.70 11.77 -0.96
N LEU A 230 16.77 11.16 0.22
CA LEU A 230 16.84 9.69 0.34
C LEU A 230 15.53 9.03 -0.10
N ILE A 231 14.38 9.58 0.28
CA ILE A 231 13.07 9.11 -0.19
C ILE A 231 12.99 9.25 -1.71
N GLY A 232 13.47 10.34 -2.29
CA GLY A 232 13.55 10.54 -3.74
C GLY A 232 14.34 9.44 -4.46
N GLN A 233 15.45 8.99 -3.90
CA GLN A 233 16.24 7.86 -4.46
C GLN A 233 15.44 6.56 -4.45
N ILE A 234 14.69 6.31 -3.39
CA ILE A 234 13.83 5.13 -3.27
C ILE A 234 12.75 5.16 -4.35
N VAL A 235 12.01 6.26 -4.47
CA VAL A 235 10.94 6.41 -5.46
C VAL A 235 11.48 6.34 -6.89
N SER A 236 12.63 6.96 -7.14
CA SER A 236 13.33 6.85 -8.42
C SER A 236 13.70 5.40 -8.75
N SER A 237 14.15 4.63 -7.76
CA SER A 237 14.50 3.21 -7.94
C SER A 237 13.28 2.33 -8.23
N ILE A 238 12.14 2.61 -7.59
CA ILE A 238 10.87 1.89 -7.83
C ILE A 238 10.37 2.13 -9.25
N THR A 239 10.50 3.35 -9.74
CA THR A 239 9.99 3.76 -11.06
C THR A 239 11.02 3.66 -12.19
N ALA A 240 12.28 3.31 -11.88
CA ALA A 240 13.36 3.25 -12.86
C ALA A 240 13.06 2.30 -14.03
N SER A 241 12.44 1.16 -13.76
CA SER A 241 12.08 0.19 -14.79
C SER A 241 10.97 0.65 -15.76
N LEU A 242 10.22 1.70 -15.39
CA LEU A 242 9.26 2.35 -16.27
C LEU A 242 9.91 3.39 -17.19
N ARG A 243 11.02 3.97 -16.73
CA ARG A 243 11.69 5.11 -17.35
C ARG A 243 12.95 4.74 -18.14
N PHE A 244 13.57 3.63 -17.82
CA PHE A 244 14.83 3.20 -18.43
C PHE A 244 14.80 1.73 -18.79
N ASP A 245 15.57 1.36 -19.82
CA ASP A 245 15.71 -0.02 -20.23
C ASP A 245 16.58 -0.82 -19.25
N GLY A 246 16.23 -2.07 -19.05
CA GLY A 246 16.95 -2.96 -18.16
C GLY A 246 16.87 -4.42 -18.59
N ALA A 247 17.69 -5.27 -17.97
CA ALA A 247 17.68 -6.70 -18.21
C ALA A 247 16.36 -7.36 -17.76
N LEU A 248 15.76 -6.85 -16.68
CA LEU A 248 14.50 -7.34 -16.12
C LEU A 248 13.66 -6.13 -15.69
N ASN A 249 12.64 -5.83 -16.46
CA ASN A 249 11.72 -4.73 -16.16
C ASN A 249 10.59 -5.18 -15.24
N VAL A 250 10.11 -4.26 -14.41
CA VAL A 250 8.99 -4.47 -13.48
C VAL A 250 7.99 -3.33 -13.64
N ASP A 251 6.73 -3.65 -13.93
CA ASP A 251 5.64 -2.68 -14.07
C ASP A 251 4.93 -2.41 -12.75
N LEU A 252 4.15 -1.31 -12.66
CA LEU A 252 3.36 -0.98 -11.46
C LEU A 252 2.38 -2.09 -11.09
N THR A 253 1.73 -2.71 -12.08
CA THR A 253 0.83 -3.84 -11.88
C THR A 253 1.53 -5.09 -11.36
N GLU A 254 2.81 -5.26 -11.69
CA GLU A 254 3.61 -6.37 -11.16
C GLU A 254 3.95 -6.21 -9.69
N PHE A 255 4.02 -4.98 -9.16
CA PHE A 255 4.16 -4.77 -7.72
C PHE A 255 2.97 -5.30 -6.97
N GLN A 256 1.75 -4.99 -7.41
CA GLN A 256 0.53 -5.53 -6.83
C GLN A 256 0.51 -7.07 -6.90
N THR A 257 0.74 -7.63 -8.08
CA THR A 257 0.66 -9.08 -8.30
C THR A 257 1.70 -9.88 -7.50
N ASN A 258 2.92 -9.36 -7.35
CA ASN A 258 4.02 -10.10 -6.72
C ASN A 258 4.23 -9.76 -5.25
N LEU A 259 3.86 -8.57 -4.79
CA LEU A 259 4.09 -8.12 -3.40
C LEU A 259 2.86 -8.24 -2.51
N VAL A 260 1.66 -8.26 -3.07
CA VAL A 260 0.42 -8.22 -2.30
C VAL A 260 -0.28 -9.58 -2.36
N PRO A 261 -0.06 -10.47 -1.38
CA PRO A 261 -0.68 -11.80 -1.36
C PRO A 261 -2.17 -11.74 -1.00
N TYR A 262 -2.58 -10.73 -0.23
CA TYR A 262 -3.97 -10.49 0.19
C TYR A 262 -4.29 -9.01 0.04
N PRO A 263 -5.47 -8.62 -0.47
CA PRO A 263 -5.78 -7.21 -0.78
C PRO A 263 -5.55 -6.22 0.37
N ARG A 264 -5.82 -6.63 1.60
CA ARG A 264 -5.65 -5.78 2.80
C ARG A 264 -4.22 -5.74 3.35
N ILE A 265 -3.35 -6.65 2.93
CA ILE A 265 -1.94 -6.74 3.37
C ILE A 265 -1.06 -6.20 2.24
N HIS A 266 -1.21 -4.91 1.96
CA HIS A 266 -0.55 -4.22 0.87
C HIS A 266 0.44 -3.13 1.34
N PHE A 267 1.04 -3.35 2.52
CA PHE A 267 2.04 -2.44 3.11
C PHE A 267 3.45 -3.04 3.03
N PRO A 268 4.14 -2.97 1.88
CA PRO A 268 5.52 -3.44 1.78
C PRO A 268 6.47 -2.55 2.58
N LEU A 269 7.44 -3.19 3.23
CA LEU A 269 8.57 -2.53 3.86
C LEU A 269 9.61 -2.18 2.81
N VAL A 270 10.17 -0.99 2.88
CA VAL A 270 11.15 -0.48 1.93
C VAL A 270 12.55 -0.46 2.55
N THR A 271 13.54 -0.86 1.77
CA THR A 271 14.95 -0.75 2.13
C THR A 271 15.76 -0.30 0.92
N TYR A 272 16.72 0.58 1.12
CA TYR A 272 17.63 1.04 0.08
C TYR A 272 19.08 0.81 0.51
N ALA A 273 19.90 0.31 -0.39
CA ALA A 273 21.32 0.08 -0.17
C ALA A 273 22.13 0.31 -1.48
N PRO A 274 23.33 0.86 -1.40
CA PRO A 274 24.00 1.38 -0.22
C PRO A 274 23.57 2.83 0.09
N VAL A 275 23.45 3.16 1.37
CA VAL A 275 23.37 4.54 1.84
C VAL A 275 24.73 4.86 2.47
N ILE A 276 25.54 5.63 1.78
CA ILE A 276 26.95 5.88 2.18
C ILE A 276 27.37 7.28 1.77
N SER A 277 28.19 7.93 2.61
CA SER A 277 28.83 9.22 2.30
C SER A 277 29.95 9.08 1.28
N ALA A 278 30.27 10.16 0.57
CA ALA A 278 31.35 10.15 -0.44
C ALA A 278 32.71 9.74 0.14
N GLU A 279 33.00 10.11 1.38
CA GLU A 279 34.24 9.78 2.07
C GLU A 279 34.35 8.27 2.35
N LYS A 280 33.28 7.67 2.90
CA LYS A 280 33.23 6.22 3.17
C LYS A 280 33.22 5.37 1.90
N ALA A 281 32.53 5.82 0.86
CA ALA A 281 32.40 5.09 -0.41
C ALA A 281 33.74 4.85 -1.09
N TYR A 282 34.74 5.69 -0.85
CA TYR A 282 36.08 5.53 -1.41
C TYR A 282 36.85 4.35 -0.80
N HIS A 283 36.50 3.95 0.43
CA HIS A 283 37.18 2.90 1.17
C HIS A 283 36.43 1.56 1.20
N GLU A 284 35.19 1.52 0.76
CA GLU A 284 34.36 0.31 0.80
C GLU A 284 34.16 -0.31 -0.59
N GLN A 285 34.24 -1.63 -0.66
CA GLN A 285 33.79 -2.39 -1.84
C GLN A 285 32.30 -2.63 -1.73
N LEU A 286 31.55 -2.18 -2.73
CA LEU A 286 30.10 -2.32 -2.78
C LEU A 286 29.72 -3.38 -3.80
N SER A 287 30.01 -4.65 -3.49
CA SER A 287 29.64 -5.80 -4.32
C SER A 287 28.13 -6.06 -4.27
N VAL A 288 27.60 -6.76 -5.29
CA VAL A 288 26.18 -7.15 -5.32
C VAL A 288 25.76 -7.95 -4.08
N ALA A 289 26.63 -8.84 -3.60
CA ALA A 289 26.38 -9.66 -2.42
C ALA A 289 26.28 -8.80 -1.14
N GLU A 290 27.17 -7.82 -0.97
CA GLU A 290 27.18 -6.92 0.19
C GLU A 290 25.96 -6.01 0.25
N ILE A 291 25.60 -5.36 -0.85
CA ILE A 291 24.41 -4.50 -0.89
C ILE A 291 23.12 -5.31 -0.70
N THR A 292 23.06 -6.53 -1.24
CA THR A 292 21.91 -7.43 -1.03
C THR A 292 21.79 -7.85 0.44
N ASN A 293 22.89 -8.19 1.10
CA ASN A 293 22.90 -8.50 2.53
C ASN A 293 22.49 -7.30 3.39
N ALA A 294 22.93 -6.10 3.06
CA ALA A 294 22.60 -4.87 3.76
C ALA A 294 21.08 -4.59 3.76
N CYS A 295 20.35 -5.01 2.72
CA CYS A 295 18.89 -4.86 2.65
C CYS A 295 18.14 -5.62 3.74
N PHE A 296 18.69 -6.75 4.22
CA PHE A 296 18.04 -7.57 5.24
C PHE A 296 18.43 -7.19 6.68
N GLU A 297 19.26 -6.18 6.85
CA GLU A 297 19.59 -5.67 8.17
C GLU A 297 18.45 -4.84 8.75
N PRO A 298 18.01 -5.08 9.99
CA PRO A 298 16.91 -4.33 10.62
C PRO A 298 17.17 -2.82 10.68
N ALA A 299 18.45 -2.44 10.81
CA ALA A 299 18.85 -1.05 10.93
C ALA A 299 18.73 -0.25 9.62
N ASN A 300 18.60 -0.89 8.48
CA ASN A 300 18.48 -0.25 7.16
C ASN A 300 17.03 -0.17 6.67
N GLN A 301 16.07 -0.63 7.47
CA GLN A 301 14.66 -0.55 7.13
C GLN A 301 14.14 0.89 7.23
N MET A 302 13.27 1.30 6.30
CA MET A 302 12.67 2.65 6.29
C MET A 302 11.54 2.82 7.31
N VAL A 303 11.11 1.75 7.95
CA VAL A 303 10.18 1.76 9.09
C VAL A 303 10.85 1.04 10.25
N LYS A 304 10.79 1.60 11.47
CA LYS A 304 11.30 0.95 12.67
C LYS A 304 10.50 -0.30 13.01
N CYS A 305 11.00 -1.43 12.60
CA CYS A 305 10.50 -2.77 12.95
C CYS A 305 11.66 -3.78 12.85
N ASP A 306 11.51 -4.94 13.48
CA ASP A 306 12.49 -6.01 13.36
C ASP A 306 11.96 -7.15 12.48
N PRO A 307 12.42 -7.26 11.21
CA PRO A 307 11.99 -8.32 10.30
C PRO A 307 12.28 -9.74 10.81
N ARG A 308 13.19 -9.91 11.76
CA ARG A 308 13.54 -11.21 12.37
C ARG A 308 12.42 -11.76 13.26
N HIS A 309 11.53 -10.89 13.76
CA HIS A 309 10.33 -11.27 14.51
C HIS A 309 9.14 -11.66 13.65
N GLY A 310 9.27 -11.51 12.33
CA GLY A 310 8.24 -11.84 11.35
C GLY A 310 8.69 -12.85 10.31
N LYS A 311 7.80 -13.14 9.36
CA LYS A 311 8.09 -13.94 8.18
C LYS A 311 7.88 -13.10 6.93
N TYR A 312 8.74 -13.30 5.93
CA TYR A 312 8.59 -12.69 4.61
C TYR A 312 7.56 -13.45 3.78
N MET A 313 6.60 -12.73 3.21
CA MET A 313 5.60 -13.28 2.29
C MET A 313 6.03 -13.10 0.84
N ALA A 314 6.63 -11.96 0.51
CA ALA A 314 7.15 -11.65 -0.81
C ALA A 314 8.28 -10.61 -0.70
N CYS A 315 9.27 -10.69 -1.60
CA CYS A 315 10.33 -9.71 -1.73
C CYS A 315 10.52 -9.33 -3.20
N CYS A 316 10.62 -8.05 -3.48
CA CYS A 316 11.02 -7.53 -4.78
C CYS A 316 12.36 -6.81 -4.62
N MET A 317 13.35 -7.24 -5.41
CA MET A 317 14.70 -6.66 -5.41
C MET A 317 14.89 -5.88 -6.70
N LEU A 318 15.03 -4.56 -6.62
CA LEU A 318 15.21 -3.67 -7.76
C LEU A 318 16.65 -3.17 -7.79
N TYR A 319 17.46 -3.76 -8.67
CA TYR A 319 18.87 -3.37 -8.84
C TYR A 319 19.01 -2.28 -9.90
N ARG A 320 19.95 -1.37 -9.67
CA ARG A 320 20.32 -0.32 -10.63
C ARG A 320 21.84 -0.28 -10.82
N GLY A 321 22.26 -0.03 -12.08
CA GLY A 321 23.67 0.15 -12.43
C GLY A 321 24.35 -1.11 -12.93
N ASP A 322 25.62 -1.25 -12.62
CA ASP A 322 26.47 -2.37 -13.06
C ASP A 322 26.17 -3.63 -12.23
N VAL A 323 25.13 -4.34 -12.62
CA VAL A 323 24.63 -5.55 -11.94
C VAL A 323 24.38 -6.66 -12.97
N VAL A 324 24.95 -7.83 -12.72
CA VAL A 324 24.79 -9.02 -13.57
C VAL A 324 23.80 -9.99 -12.92
N PRO A 325 22.85 -10.57 -13.68
CA PRO A 325 21.87 -11.52 -13.14
C PRO A 325 22.47 -12.73 -12.40
N LYS A 326 23.66 -13.18 -12.83
CA LYS A 326 24.40 -14.28 -12.19
C LYS A 326 24.75 -13.97 -10.74
N ASP A 327 25.26 -12.77 -10.48
CA ASP A 327 25.68 -12.35 -9.14
C ASP A 327 24.47 -12.16 -8.21
N VAL A 328 23.36 -11.66 -8.76
CA VAL A 328 22.09 -11.55 -8.06
C VAL A 328 21.57 -12.92 -7.63
N ASN A 329 21.58 -13.90 -8.52
CA ASN A 329 21.14 -15.26 -8.20
C ASN A 329 22.01 -15.91 -7.12
N ALA A 330 23.34 -15.70 -7.18
CA ALA A 330 24.26 -16.17 -6.15
C ALA A 330 23.99 -15.51 -4.78
N ALA A 331 23.76 -14.19 -4.76
CA ALA A 331 23.45 -13.45 -3.53
C ALA A 331 22.12 -13.93 -2.92
N ILE A 332 21.06 -14.09 -3.72
CA ILE A 332 19.77 -14.61 -3.26
C ILE A 332 19.89 -16.04 -2.73
N GLY A 333 20.69 -16.88 -3.39
CA GLY A 333 20.99 -18.23 -2.90
C GLY A 333 21.59 -18.22 -1.50
N THR A 334 22.53 -17.31 -1.24
CA THR A 334 23.13 -17.12 0.10
C THR A 334 22.12 -16.61 1.11
N ILE A 335 21.26 -15.67 0.75
CA ILE A 335 20.19 -15.16 1.64
C ILE A 335 19.23 -16.28 2.07
N LYS A 336 18.81 -17.15 1.14
CA LYS A 336 17.90 -18.28 1.44
C LYS A 336 18.47 -19.28 2.43
N THR A 337 19.79 -19.38 2.56
CA THR A 337 20.44 -20.29 3.52
C THR A 337 20.50 -19.72 4.95
N LYS A 338 20.27 -18.41 5.12
CA LYS A 338 20.33 -17.76 6.44
C LYS A 338 19.12 -18.13 7.30
N ARG A 339 19.36 -18.62 8.51
CA ARG A 339 18.30 -18.98 9.49
C ARG A 339 17.52 -17.78 10.04
N THR A 340 18.10 -16.58 10.00
CA THR A 340 17.48 -15.35 10.49
C THR A 340 16.42 -14.79 9.55
N ILE A 341 16.44 -15.19 8.28
CA ILE A 341 15.51 -14.75 7.24
C ILE A 341 14.53 -15.88 6.97
N GLN A 342 13.31 -15.75 7.50
CA GLN A 342 12.30 -16.79 7.37
C GLN A 342 11.22 -16.35 6.38
N PHE A 343 10.93 -17.22 5.42
CA PHE A 343 9.81 -17.07 4.50
C PHE A 343 8.61 -17.89 4.97
N VAL A 344 7.43 -17.52 4.50
CA VAL A 344 6.22 -18.32 4.74
C VAL A 344 6.28 -19.64 3.96
N ASP A 345 5.69 -20.69 4.52
CA ASP A 345 5.78 -22.05 3.97
C ASP A 345 5.05 -22.22 2.63
N TRP A 346 4.05 -21.35 2.37
CA TRP A 346 3.26 -21.37 1.15
C TRP A 346 3.88 -20.58 -0.03
N CYS A 347 4.99 -19.86 0.17
CA CYS A 347 5.67 -19.09 -0.87
C CYS A 347 7.14 -19.51 -1.00
N PRO A 348 7.46 -20.64 -1.68
CA PRO A 348 8.83 -21.15 -1.77
C PRO A 348 9.75 -20.30 -2.65
N THR A 349 9.21 -19.58 -3.63
CA THR A 349 9.97 -18.72 -4.55
C THR A 349 10.26 -17.34 -4.01
N GLY A 350 9.33 -16.70 -3.31
CA GLY A 350 9.46 -15.48 -2.50
C GLY A 350 10.12 -14.23 -3.08
N PHE A 351 10.92 -14.36 -4.15
CA PHE A 351 11.69 -13.27 -4.75
C PHE A 351 11.25 -12.93 -6.16
N LYS A 352 11.02 -11.64 -6.41
CA LYS A 352 10.97 -11.01 -7.74
C LYS A 352 12.22 -10.14 -7.88
N VAL A 353 12.86 -10.17 -9.04
CA VAL A 353 14.06 -9.38 -9.34
C VAL A 353 13.79 -8.46 -10.52
N GLY A 354 14.16 -7.20 -10.39
CA GLY A 354 14.25 -6.24 -11.48
C GLY A 354 15.69 -5.75 -11.60
N ILE A 355 16.20 -5.58 -12.80
CA ILE A 355 17.55 -5.05 -13.06
C ILE A 355 17.46 -3.97 -14.13
N ASN A 356 17.93 -2.78 -13.79
CA ASN A 356 18.02 -1.63 -14.67
C ASN A 356 19.48 -1.23 -14.85
N TYR A 357 19.90 -0.93 -16.07
CA TYR A 357 21.30 -0.59 -16.37
C TYR A 357 21.67 0.85 -16.01
N GLN A 358 20.69 1.73 -15.84
CA GLN A 358 20.94 3.12 -15.45
C GLN A 358 21.46 3.19 -14.02
N PRO A 359 22.69 3.67 -13.78
CA PRO A 359 23.20 3.82 -12.42
C PRO A 359 22.40 4.88 -11.65
N PRO A 360 22.34 4.81 -10.31
CA PRO A 360 21.68 5.82 -9.52
C PRO A 360 22.37 7.17 -9.69
N THR A 361 21.57 8.21 -9.95
CA THR A 361 22.04 9.60 -10.06
C THR A 361 21.95 10.27 -8.70
N VAL A 362 22.92 11.07 -8.36
CA VAL A 362 22.93 11.87 -7.12
C VAL A 362 22.74 13.35 -7.43
N VAL A 363 22.11 14.05 -6.49
CA VAL A 363 21.95 15.52 -6.58
C VAL A 363 23.29 16.18 -6.25
N PRO A 364 23.77 17.10 -7.09
CA PRO A 364 24.99 17.86 -6.79
C PRO A 364 24.88 18.61 -5.46
N GLY A 365 25.88 18.48 -4.60
CA GLY A 365 25.86 19.06 -3.24
C GLY A 365 24.99 18.30 -2.25
N GLY A 366 24.52 17.09 -2.60
CA GLY A 366 23.84 16.19 -1.69
C GLY A 366 24.81 15.33 -0.87
N ASP A 367 24.28 14.63 0.13
CA ASP A 367 25.06 13.85 1.10
C ASP A 367 25.37 12.43 0.63
N LEU A 368 24.67 11.93 -0.40
CA LEU A 368 24.83 10.58 -0.92
C LEU A 368 26.02 10.50 -1.89
N ALA A 369 26.80 9.43 -1.78
CA ALA A 369 27.88 9.15 -2.71
C ALA A 369 27.33 8.69 -4.08
N LYS A 370 28.04 9.04 -5.15
CA LYS A 370 27.81 8.47 -6.48
C LYS A 370 28.34 7.05 -6.51
N VAL A 371 27.44 6.07 -6.53
CA VAL A 371 27.78 4.64 -6.51
C VAL A 371 27.53 4.01 -7.89
N GLN A 372 28.29 2.95 -8.22
CA GLN A 372 28.14 2.24 -9.48
C GLN A 372 26.89 1.34 -9.53
N ARG A 373 26.44 0.87 -8.37
CA ARG A 373 25.29 -0.01 -8.22
C ARG A 373 24.52 0.26 -6.95
N ALA A 374 23.22 0.09 -7.02
CA ALA A 374 22.34 0.18 -5.87
C ALA A 374 21.20 -0.84 -5.96
N VAL A 375 20.57 -1.11 -4.84
CA VAL A 375 19.39 -1.96 -4.76
C VAL A 375 18.33 -1.33 -3.87
N CYS A 376 17.09 -1.37 -4.33
CA CYS A 376 15.91 -1.07 -3.53
C CYS A 376 15.15 -2.38 -3.30
N MET A 377 14.96 -2.77 -2.04
CA MET A 377 14.17 -3.94 -1.69
C MET A 377 12.80 -3.51 -1.21
N LEU A 378 11.76 -4.12 -1.78
CA LEU A 378 10.38 -4.01 -1.35
C LEU A 378 9.96 -5.37 -0.81
N SER A 379 9.67 -5.45 0.48
CA SER A 379 9.35 -6.73 1.11
C SER A 379 8.03 -6.67 1.87
N ASN A 380 7.13 -7.59 1.60
CA ASN A 380 5.94 -7.76 2.40
C ASN A 380 6.25 -8.73 3.54
N THR A 381 6.35 -8.21 4.75
CA THR A 381 6.68 -8.98 5.96
C THR A 381 5.63 -8.76 7.04
N THR A 382 5.38 -9.79 7.82
CA THR A 382 4.47 -9.69 8.98
C THR A 382 5.00 -8.77 10.09
N ALA A 383 6.30 -8.46 10.08
CA ALA A 383 6.92 -7.56 11.06
C ALA A 383 6.39 -6.11 11.00
N ILE A 384 5.78 -5.69 9.87
CA ILE A 384 5.14 -4.38 9.75
C ILE A 384 4.02 -4.16 10.77
N ALA A 385 3.44 -5.24 11.29
CA ALA A 385 2.43 -5.18 12.34
C ALA A 385 2.93 -4.53 13.65
N GLU A 386 4.23 -4.52 13.90
CA GLU A 386 4.82 -3.80 15.05
C GLU A 386 4.56 -2.30 14.96
N ALA A 387 4.66 -1.72 13.76
CA ALA A 387 4.36 -0.30 13.53
C ALA A 387 2.89 0.02 13.83
N TRP A 388 1.98 -0.79 13.32
CA TRP A 388 0.55 -0.64 13.59
C TRP A 388 0.20 -0.83 15.07
N SER A 389 0.85 -1.79 15.74
CA SER A 389 0.63 -2.03 17.18
C SER A 389 1.02 -0.82 18.03
N ARG A 390 2.16 -0.17 17.74
CA ARG A 390 2.57 1.07 18.43
C ARG A 390 1.57 2.19 18.24
N LEU A 391 1.10 2.38 17.01
CA LEU A 391 0.14 3.42 16.66
C LEU A 391 -1.21 3.17 17.35
N ASN A 392 -1.68 1.94 17.30
CA ASN A 392 -2.92 1.49 17.93
C ASN A 392 -2.92 1.71 19.45
N HIS A 393 -1.79 1.46 20.11
CA HIS A 393 -1.66 1.70 21.54
C HIS A 393 -1.80 3.18 21.89
N LYS A 394 -1.17 4.08 21.14
CA LYS A 394 -1.30 5.53 21.31
C LYS A 394 -2.75 5.99 21.09
N PHE A 395 -3.39 5.48 20.06
CA PHE A 395 -4.80 5.75 19.77
C PHE A 395 -5.71 5.33 20.93
N ASP A 396 -5.54 4.10 21.43
CA ASP A 396 -6.37 3.55 22.50
C ASP A 396 -6.27 4.38 23.80
N LEU A 397 -5.05 4.85 24.15
CA LEU A 397 -4.85 5.72 25.33
C LEU A 397 -5.63 7.04 25.23
N MET A 398 -5.65 7.65 24.05
CA MET A 398 -6.35 8.91 23.80
C MET A 398 -7.86 8.69 23.69
N TYR A 399 -8.28 7.70 22.93
CA TYR A 399 -9.69 7.45 22.65
C TYR A 399 -10.46 6.93 23.88
N ALA A 400 -9.82 6.20 24.80
CA ALA A 400 -10.41 5.79 26.06
C ALA A 400 -10.89 6.99 26.92
N LYS A 401 -10.26 8.16 26.74
CA LYS A 401 -10.63 9.42 27.41
C LYS A 401 -11.43 10.37 26.50
N ARG A 402 -11.70 9.98 25.25
CA ARG A 402 -12.33 10.85 24.24
C ARG A 402 -11.60 12.18 24.05
N ALA A 403 -10.28 12.20 24.30
CA ALA A 403 -9.47 13.41 24.15
C ALA A 403 -9.48 13.87 22.69
N PHE A 404 -9.71 15.17 22.47
CA PHE A 404 -9.74 15.83 21.14
C PHE A 404 -10.85 15.39 20.17
N VAL A 405 -11.69 14.42 20.53
CA VAL A 405 -12.74 13.87 19.64
C VAL A 405 -13.76 14.93 19.24
N HIS A 406 -14.08 15.86 20.14
CA HIS A 406 -15.04 16.93 19.86
C HIS A 406 -14.66 17.84 18.69
N TRP A 407 -13.36 18.01 18.39
CA TRP A 407 -12.89 18.76 17.21
C TRP A 407 -13.21 18.05 15.90
N TYR A 408 -13.21 16.72 15.89
CA TYR A 408 -13.57 15.91 14.72
C TYR A 408 -15.09 15.89 14.52
N VAL A 409 -15.82 15.71 15.60
CA VAL A 409 -17.30 15.73 15.57
C VAL A 409 -17.81 17.11 15.15
N GLY A 410 -17.18 18.20 15.60
CA GLY A 410 -17.52 19.57 15.19
C GLY A 410 -17.37 19.83 13.69
N GLU A 411 -16.54 19.07 12.99
CA GLU A 411 -16.35 19.13 11.52
C GLU A 411 -17.24 18.14 10.74
N GLY A 412 -18.22 17.52 11.41
CA GLY A 412 -19.21 16.66 10.75
C GLY A 412 -18.87 15.16 10.71
N MET A 413 -17.85 14.73 11.45
CA MET A 413 -17.49 13.31 11.59
C MET A 413 -18.31 12.67 12.72
N GLU A 414 -18.73 11.42 12.55
CA GLU A 414 -19.40 10.66 13.59
C GLU A 414 -18.40 10.01 14.55
N GLU A 415 -18.71 9.99 15.86
CA GLU A 415 -17.86 9.36 16.87
C GLU A 415 -17.66 7.85 16.59
N GLY A 416 -18.66 7.20 16.02
CA GLY A 416 -18.61 5.78 15.65
C GLY A 416 -17.50 5.43 14.66
N GLU A 417 -17.12 6.35 13.78
CA GLU A 417 -16.08 6.15 12.78
C GLU A 417 -14.69 5.86 13.40
N PHE A 418 -14.40 6.42 14.58
CA PHE A 418 -13.17 6.10 15.31
C PHE A 418 -13.07 4.62 15.70
N SER A 419 -14.18 4.06 16.21
CA SER A 419 -14.23 2.66 16.62
C SER A 419 -14.16 1.73 15.42
N GLU A 420 -14.83 2.07 14.33
CA GLU A 420 -14.82 1.32 13.08
C GLU A 420 -13.42 1.30 12.46
N ALA A 421 -12.78 2.45 12.33
CA ALA A 421 -11.42 2.56 11.82
C ALA A 421 -10.42 1.75 12.66
N ARG A 422 -10.57 1.78 13.98
CA ARG A 422 -9.72 1.05 14.90
C ARG A 422 -9.87 -0.48 14.77
N GLU A 423 -11.10 -0.98 14.65
CA GLU A 423 -11.37 -2.41 14.43
C GLU A 423 -10.84 -2.88 13.08
N ASP A 424 -11.00 -2.07 12.06
CA ASP A 424 -10.57 -2.39 10.72
C ASP A 424 -9.05 -2.52 10.61
N LEU A 425 -8.31 -1.61 11.27
CA LEU A 425 -6.86 -1.67 11.34
C LEU A 425 -6.36 -2.88 12.14
N LEU A 426 -7.08 -3.32 13.18
CA LEU A 426 -6.78 -4.57 13.88
C LEU A 426 -6.85 -5.79 12.96
N ARG A 427 -7.81 -5.80 12.05
CA ARG A 427 -7.94 -6.87 11.05
C ARG A 427 -6.81 -6.83 10.03
N ALA A 428 -6.40 -5.64 9.59
CA ALA A 428 -5.29 -5.44 8.66
C ALA A 428 -3.92 -5.77 9.28
N SER A 429 -3.72 -5.47 10.58
CA SER A 429 -2.45 -5.73 11.28
C SER A 429 -2.26 -7.20 11.73
N GLY A 430 -3.18 -8.11 11.38
CA GLY A 430 -3.08 -9.52 11.77
C GLY A 430 -3.43 -9.81 13.24
N GLY A 431 -4.01 -8.84 13.95
CA GLY A 431 -4.43 -8.98 15.35
C GLY A 431 -5.68 -9.85 15.54
N ARG A 432 -5.62 -11.09 15.14
CA ARG A 432 -6.43 -12.30 15.24
C ARG A 432 -6.49 -13.11 13.95
N VAL A 433 -5.78 -12.74 12.91
CA VAL A 433 -5.47 -13.66 11.84
C VAL A 433 -4.30 -14.53 12.34
N ARG A 434 -4.58 -15.53 13.14
CA ARG A 434 -3.73 -16.71 13.17
C ARG A 434 -3.73 -17.17 11.72
N ILE A 435 -2.65 -16.88 11.00
CA ILE A 435 -2.36 -17.63 9.76
C ILE A 435 -2.25 -19.06 10.24
N PRO A 436 -3.18 -19.96 9.88
CA PRO A 436 -3.08 -21.33 10.34
C PRO A 436 -1.75 -21.83 9.83
N SER A 437 -0.96 -22.43 10.71
CA SER A 437 0.25 -23.19 10.35
C SER A 437 -0.02 -24.31 9.34
N ASN A 438 -1.26 -24.54 8.98
CA ASN A 438 -1.79 -25.58 8.10
C ASN A 438 -2.32 -25.07 6.76
N GLY A 439 -1.83 -23.94 6.26
CA GLY A 439 -1.98 -23.57 4.82
C GLY A 439 -3.38 -23.21 4.30
N LEU A 440 -4.37 -22.96 5.16
CA LEU A 440 -5.69 -22.50 4.72
C LEU A 440 -5.83 -20.97 4.90
N PRO A 441 -6.24 -20.23 3.84
CA PRO A 441 -6.39 -18.79 3.92
C PRO A 441 -7.54 -18.35 4.82
N PRO A 442 -7.44 -17.20 5.51
CA PRO A 442 -8.54 -16.64 6.27
C PRO A 442 -9.68 -16.21 5.33
N LEU A 443 -10.90 -16.53 5.72
CA LEU A 443 -12.11 -16.17 4.99
C LEU A 443 -12.36 -14.65 5.10
N THR A 444 -12.27 -13.94 4.00
CA THR A 444 -12.66 -12.54 3.89
C THR A 444 -13.97 -12.43 3.10
N PHE A 445 -14.94 -11.72 3.64
CA PHE A 445 -16.12 -11.31 2.89
C PHE A 445 -15.75 -10.20 1.92
N ILE A 446 -16.00 -10.39 0.65
CA ILE A 446 -15.90 -9.35 -0.37
C ILE A 446 -17.31 -9.01 -0.84
N ASN A 447 -17.72 -7.78 -0.62
CA ASN A 447 -18.88 -7.20 -1.28
C ASN A 447 -18.50 -6.88 -2.73
N GLY A 448 -18.94 -7.71 -3.67
CA GLY A 448 -18.73 -7.47 -5.10
C GLY A 448 -18.46 -8.77 -5.85
N GLY A 449 -19.48 -9.45 -6.21
CA GLY A 449 -19.76 -10.32 -7.37
C GLY A 449 -18.66 -11.18 -8.04
N GLN A 450 -17.53 -11.50 -7.41
CA GLN A 450 -16.58 -12.47 -7.97
C GLN A 450 -16.30 -13.61 -7.00
N TRP A 451 -16.52 -14.82 -7.49
CA TRP A 451 -16.37 -16.07 -6.76
C TRP A 451 -14.92 -16.58 -6.85
N LEU A 452 -14.28 -16.80 -5.72
CA LEU A 452 -13.04 -17.58 -5.64
C LEU A 452 -13.33 -18.97 -5.04
N PRO A 453 -12.66 -20.03 -5.50
CA PRO A 453 -12.96 -21.40 -5.11
C PRO A 453 -12.29 -21.74 -3.77
N HIS A 454 -12.92 -21.49 -2.64
CA HIS A 454 -12.50 -22.07 -1.38
C HIS A 454 -13.64 -22.04 -0.34
N THR A 455 -13.69 -22.99 0.51
CA THR A 455 -14.59 -23.34 1.59
C THR A 455 -15.38 -22.16 2.19
N LEU A 456 -16.70 -22.13 2.02
CA LEU A 456 -17.60 -21.11 2.54
C LEU A 456 -18.15 -21.55 3.91
N LEU A 457 -17.87 -20.81 4.96
CA LEU A 457 -18.49 -21.00 6.28
C LEU A 457 -19.70 -20.07 6.39
N ILE A 458 -20.91 -20.60 6.23
CA ILE A 458 -22.15 -19.80 6.31
C ILE A 458 -22.69 -19.83 7.74
N ARG A 459 -22.75 -18.68 8.38
CA ARG A 459 -23.63 -18.48 9.54
C ARG A 459 -25.04 -18.20 8.99
N ALA A 460 -25.93 -19.18 9.04
CA ALA A 460 -27.30 -19.02 8.61
C ALA A 460 -28.15 -18.39 9.72
N ASN A 461 -28.67 -17.20 9.48
CA ASN A 461 -29.92 -16.75 10.06
C ASN A 461 -31.05 -17.25 9.14
N CYS A 462 -31.88 -18.14 9.68
CA CYS A 462 -32.64 -19.17 8.95
C CYS A 462 -33.87 -18.72 8.14
N SER A 463 -34.06 -17.46 7.75
CA SER A 463 -35.33 -17.11 7.13
C SER A 463 -35.32 -16.57 5.68
N PHE A 464 -34.16 -16.25 5.11
CA PHE A 464 -34.17 -15.58 3.79
C PHE A 464 -33.47 -16.31 2.63
N TYR A 465 -32.75 -17.43 2.89
CA TYR A 465 -31.92 -18.06 1.86
C TYR A 465 -32.41 -19.40 1.29
N CYS A 466 -33.52 -19.96 1.78
CA CYS A 466 -34.00 -21.26 1.31
C CYS A 466 -34.49 -21.28 -0.14
N GLU A 467 -34.93 -20.16 -0.70
CA GLU A 467 -35.53 -20.12 -2.04
C GLU A 467 -34.51 -19.97 -3.18
N PHE A 468 -33.37 -19.31 -2.90
CA PHE A 468 -32.30 -19.13 -3.89
C PHE A 468 -31.52 -20.43 -4.14
N PHE A 469 -31.29 -21.24 -3.10
CA PHE A 469 -30.56 -22.50 -3.23
C PHE A 469 -31.29 -23.60 -3.94
N ARG A 470 -32.62 -23.55 -3.97
CA ARG A 470 -33.47 -24.58 -4.58
C ARG A 470 -33.37 -24.61 -6.11
N ARG A 471 -32.91 -23.55 -6.74
CA ARG A 471 -32.95 -23.39 -8.21
C ARG A 471 -31.64 -23.64 -8.94
N TYR A 472 -30.48 -23.56 -8.28
CA TYR A 472 -29.22 -23.44 -9.00
C TYR A 472 -28.01 -24.32 -8.57
N LEU A 473 -28.09 -25.08 -7.46
CA LEU A 473 -26.92 -25.82 -6.99
C LEU A 473 -27.27 -27.20 -6.41
N ARG A 474 -26.63 -28.27 -6.89
CA ARG A 474 -26.55 -29.58 -6.20
C ARG A 474 -25.36 -29.50 -5.21
N CYS A 475 -25.68 -29.45 -3.93
CA CYS A 475 -24.66 -29.39 -2.86
C CYS A 475 -24.79 -30.64 -1.98
N GLU A 476 -23.66 -31.22 -1.58
CA GLU A 476 -23.59 -32.25 -0.55
C GLU A 476 -23.32 -31.59 0.80
N PHE A 477 -24.09 -31.92 1.81
CA PHE A 477 -23.99 -31.34 3.14
C PHE A 477 -23.40 -32.35 4.13
N PHE A 478 -22.44 -31.89 4.95
CA PHE A 478 -21.90 -32.64 6.05
C PHE A 478 -22.36 -32.03 7.38
N LEU A 479 -22.99 -32.82 8.22
CA LEU A 479 -23.39 -32.44 9.56
C LEU A 479 -22.39 -33.00 10.57
N CYS A 480 -21.75 -32.12 11.33
CA CYS A 480 -20.89 -32.52 12.44
C CYS A 480 -21.64 -32.35 13.77
N GLY A 481 -21.96 -33.46 14.43
CA GLY A 481 -22.56 -33.45 15.76
C GLY A 481 -21.47 -33.78 16.80
N SER A 482 -21.18 -32.85 17.71
CA SER A 482 -20.31 -33.13 18.86
C SER A 482 -21.13 -33.83 19.96
N LYS A 483 -20.98 -35.13 20.11
CA LYS A 483 -21.23 -35.83 21.39
C LYS A 483 -19.89 -36.05 22.06
N GLY A 484 -19.83 -35.77 23.37
CA GLY A 484 -18.65 -35.67 24.17
C GLY A 484 -17.69 -36.87 24.10
N GLN A 485 -16.43 -36.51 24.35
CA GLN A 485 -15.29 -37.37 24.64
C GLN A 485 -15.27 -38.74 23.96
N ASP A 486 -14.80 -38.77 22.70
CA ASP A 486 -13.82 -39.75 22.22
C ASP A 486 -13.33 -39.38 20.82
N THR A 487 -12.07 -39.59 20.59
CA THR A 487 -11.29 -39.13 19.44
C THR A 487 -11.48 -40.00 18.21
N LYS A 488 -12.64 -39.92 17.53
CA LYS A 488 -12.79 -40.28 16.10
C LYS A 488 -14.04 -39.60 15.56
N THR A 489 -13.87 -38.48 14.88
CA THR A 489 -14.95 -37.81 14.11
C THR A 489 -15.28 -38.69 12.90
N ARG A 490 -16.42 -39.34 12.90
CA ARG A 490 -17.00 -39.95 11.72
C ARG A 490 -17.85 -38.91 10.99
N TYR A 491 -17.59 -38.73 9.72
CA TYR A 491 -18.39 -37.88 8.84
C TYR A 491 -19.37 -38.78 8.07
N ASP A 492 -20.66 -38.55 8.25
CA ASP A 492 -21.69 -39.22 7.44
C ASP A 492 -22.16 -38.25 6.34
N VAL A 493 -22.15 -38.73 5.10
CA VAL A 493 -22.67 -38.01 3.93
C VAL A 493 -24.20 -38.13 3.91
N VAL A 494 -24.88 -37.00 4.04
CA VAL A 494 -26.34 -36.96 4.04
C VAL A 494 -26.82 -36.28 2.75
N SER A 495 -27.79 -36.89 2.05
CA SER A 495 -28.35 -36.30 0.84
C SER A 495 -29.16 -35.02 1.15
N TYR A 496 -29.32 -34.14 0.17
CA TYR A 496 -30.09 -32.89 0.33
C TYR A 496 -31.52 -33.13 0.87
N HIS A 497 -32.12 -34.22 0.47
CA HIS A 497 -33.49 -34.57 0.88
C HIS A 497 -33.57 -34.91 2.38
N ASP A 498 -32.58 -35.62 2.89
CA ASP A 498 -32.55 -36.03 4.29
C ASP A 498 -32.15 -34.88 5.21
N ALA A 499 -31.27 -33.98 4.76
CA ALA A 499 -30.90 -32.76 5.48
C ALA A 499 -32.08 -31.79 5.63
N ALA A 500 -32.93 -31.68 4.60
CA ALA A 500 -34.12 -30.84 4.65
C ALA A 500 -35.19 -31.38 5.61
N ILE A 501 -35.34 -32.71 5.71
CA ILE A 501 -36.25 -33.38 6.66
C ILE A 501 -35.76 -33.21 8.10
N ILE A 502 -34.47 -33.37 8.34
CA ILE A 502 -33.84 -33.16 9.67
C ILE A 502 -34.00 -31.72 10.15
N LEU A 503 -33.77 -30.72 9.28
CA LEU A 503 -33.96 -29.30 9.59
C LEU A 503 -35.42 -28.94 9.84
N SER A 504 -36.36 -29.51 9.05
CA SER A 504 -37.79 -29.27 9.25
C SER A 504 -38.35 -29.91 10.53
N THR A 505 -37.78 -31.04 10.95
CA THR A 505 -38.16 -31.72 12.20
C THR A 505 -37.60 -31.03 13.44
N LEU A 506 -36.41 -30.45 13.34
CA LEU A 506 -35.80 -29.64 14.42
C LEU A 506 -36.54 -28.32 14.63
N THR A 507 -37.00 -27.67 13.55
CA THR A 507 -37.81 -26.43 13.64
C THR A 507 -39.22 -26.69 14.15
N ARG A 508 -39.86 -27.82 13.81
CA ARG A 508 -41.22 -28.18 14.34
C ARG A 508 -41.20 -28.56 15.83
N ARG A 509 -40.10 -29.11 16.36
CA ARG A 509 -39.98 -29.43 17.79
C ARG A 509 -39.77 -28.20 18.68
N SER A 510 -39.36 -27.05 18.16
CA SER A 510 -39.20 -25.81 18.93
C SER A 510 -40.49 -24.98 19.11
N PHE A 511 -41.60 -25.34 18.41
CA PHE A 511 -42.86 -24.57 18.44
C PHE A 511 -44.02 -25.22 19.21
N SER A 512 -43.85 -26.39 19.82
CA SER A 512 -44.92 -27.03 20.57
C SER A 512 -44.44 -27.52 21.92
N THR A 513 -44.28 -26.60 22.88
CA THR A 513 -44.50 -26.89 24.29
C THR A 513 -44.60 -25.59 25.08
N THR A 514 -45.80 -25.23 25.41
CA THR A 514 -46.18 -24.31 26.49
C THR A 514 -45.96 -24.99 27.84
N ARG A 515 -45.27 -24.28 28.75
CA ARG A 515 -45.20 -24.49 30.22
C ARG A 515 -44.46 -25.71 30.73
N ARG A 516 -43.19 -25.50 31.13
CA ARG A 516 -42.66 -25.65 32.50
C ARG A 516 -41.18 -25.25 32.51
N ARG A 517 -40.79 -24.45 33.52
CA ARG A 517 -39.40 -23.98 33.76
C ARG A 517 -38.48 -25.16 33.96
N ALA A 518 -37.45 -25.23 33.11
CA ALA A 518 -36.16 -25.79 33.45
C ALA A 518 -35.11 -25.07 32.63
N VAL A 519 -34.17 -24.42 33.30
CA VAL A 519 -33.07 -23.67 32.73
C VAL A 519 -32.05 -24.68 32.19
N TYR A 520 -31.97 -24.86 30.88
CA TYR A 520 -30.81 -25.45 30.22
C TYR A 520 -30.21 -24.40 29.28
N ARG A 521 -29.14 -23.73 29.72
CA ARG A 521 -28.25 -22.96 28.86
C ARG A 521 -27.31 -23.94 28.16
N GLY A 522 -27.66 -24.36 26.96
CA GLY A 522 -26.79 -25.08 26.05
C GLY A 522 -27.02 -24.56 24.65
N THR A 523 -26.17 -23.67 24.15
CA THR A 523 -26.16 -23.24 22.75
C THR A 523 -25.57 -24.36 21.90
N LEU A 524 -26.43 -25.12 21.18
CA LEU A 524 -25.99 -25.99 20.11
C LEU A 524 -25.43 -25.13 18.97
N ARG A 525 -24.14 -25.19 18.72
CA ARG A 525 -23.49 -24.62 17.54
C ARG A 525 -23.43 -25.71 16.46
N CYS A 526 -24.25 -25.61 15.44
CA CYS A 526 -24.11 -26.44 14.24
C CYS A 526 -23.22 -25.71 13.23
N HIS A 527 -22.14 -26.39 12.80
CA HIS A 527 -21.28 -25.93 11.71
C HIS A 527 -21.59 -26.75 10.47
N VAL A 528 -21.96 -26.07 9.37
CA VAL A 528 -22.22 -26.70 8.07
C VAL A 528 -21.03 -26.37 7.17
N VAL A 529 -20.33 -27.38 6.67
CA VAL A 529 -19.21 -27.24 5.73
C VAL A 529 -19.66 -27.74 4.36
N VAL A 530 -19.56 -26.89 3.35
CA VAL A 530 -19.95 -27.23 1.96
C VAL A 530 -18.67 -27.35 1.12
N PHE A 531 -18.47 -28.51 0.47
CA PHE A 531 -17.38 -28.72 -0.47
C PHE A 531 -17.92 -28.64 -1.91
N TYR A 532 -17.18 -27.97 -2.80
CA TYR A 532 -17.47 -27.88 -4.22
C TYR A 532 -16.44 -28.66 -5.01
N ASP A 533 -16.89 -29.61 -5.85
CA ASP A 533 -15.99 -30.37 -6.74
C ASP A 533 -15.88 -29.68 -8.11
N ALA A 534 -14.69 -29.12 -8.37
CA ALA A 534 -14.37 -28.35 -9.58
C ALA A 534 -14.09 -29.23 -10.83
N ARG A 535 -14.26 -30.55 -10.79
CA ARG A 535 -13.85 -31.45 -11.89
C ARG A 535 -14.90 -31.70 -12.98
N ARG A 536 -16.09 -31.10 -12.95
CA ARG A 536 -17.06 -31.24 -14.05
C ARG A 536 -17.09 -30.01 -14.94
N ARG A 537 -16.60 -30.15 -16.19
CA ARG A 537 -16.72 -29.18 -17.28
C ARG A 537 -18.18 -28.96 -17.64
N PHE A 538 -18.61 -27.71 -17.74
CA PHE A 538 -19.89 -27.32 -18.31
C PHE A 538 -19.91 -27.53 -19.83
N PRO A 539 -20.99 -28.00 -20.42
CA PRO A 539 -21.17 -27.97 -21.89
C PRO A 539 -21.30 -26.51 -22.34
N ARG A 540 -20.56 -26.15 -23.39
CA ARG A 540 -20.76 -24.89 -24.11
C ARG A 540 -22.10 -24.93 -24.79
N HIS A 541 -22.98 -24.01 -24.47
CA HIS A 541 -24.14 -23.67 -25.34
C HIS A 541 -23.64 -22.62 -26.34
N ASP A 542 -23.58 -23.04 -27.61
CA ASP A 542 -23.48 -22.15 -28.75
C ASP A 542 -24.75 -21.28 -28.80
N VAL A 543 -24.59 -19.98 -28.74
CA VAL A 543 -25.59 -19.01 -29.10
C VAL A 543 -25.27 -18.55 -30.51
N ALA A 544 -25.98 -19.05 -31.47
CA ALA A 544 -26.01 -18.57 -32.84
C ALA A 544 -26.95 -17.37 -32.95
N SER A 545 -26.48 -16.38 -33.76
CA SER A 545 -27.10 -15.14 -34.25
C SER A 545 -27.40 -14.05 -33.24
#